data_abcfcb6fa030ac29ef38eff2cc22ecbb
#
_entry.id   abcfcb6fa030ac29ef38eff2cc22ecbb
#
_cell.length_a   1.000
_cell.length_b   1.000
_cell.length_c   1.000
_cell.angle_alpha   90.00
_cell.angle_beta   90.00
_cell.angle_gamma   90.00
#
_symmetry.space_group_name_H-M   'P 1'
#
loop_
_entity.id
_entity.type
_entity.pdbx_description
1 polymer ?
#
loop_
_entity_poly.entity_id
_entity_poly.type
_entity_poly.pdbx_seq_one_letter_code
_entity_poly.pdbx_strand_id
1 'polypeptide(L)'
;MSNLSFYSQVVPETFYSSQDAVWQRFNRPFTHWRWYIAHDSPRWLLQELGTDEFCLPTRGSDWYDGAVYQKFHHHEYTEDMTRVETGWTNFAMGVALAWDALEDLENVDFDALGFEEGTRESMLNQQRTLAASFYLDGLDFFGGVPLYTTTQSEVKGRSTDVETFNFIDSLLKIAVPNLPIKEELGGMETGSIHRAAGAALQARLYFNAKSYIGKEMFTEAAQICQDIIDGKYGQYALETDWTNIFGFDNERCPELIWSVPSQNAKTETDAMYWGMMVPYNYKNYLGGLEGSGSDNALGLVPSLDPTGKRYPYKLGGAYAKFNDKDIRKQPYVYEGNGKYRGMFIVGELVNPLNPEWVCTGTREYAGEVITVVDQIAHFAKVGKDPLYPDVASLPSTVATAEENSGVRVTKRSPRPTQEEFKRKGDPDVPVIRLAEIYYMLAECKMRAGDKQGGCRSDQYSPQALFRRRSRSRSCNGC
;
A
#
# COMPACT_ATOMS: atom_id res chain seq x y z
N MET A 1 -20.62 35.60 -37.27
CA MET A 1 -19.83 35.47 -36.03
C MET A 1 -18.45 34.99 -36.45
N SER A 2 -17.40 35.77 -36.21
CA SER A 2 -16.04 35.39 -36.57
C SER A 2 -15.54 34.36 -35.55
N ASN A 3 -15.20 33.16 -36.01
CA ASN A 3 -14.46 32.20 -35.22
C ASN A 3 -13.06 32.77 -34.93
N LEU A 4 -12.85 33.27 -33.72
CA LEU A 4 -11.53 33.64 -33.24
C LEU A 4 -10.77 32.38 -32.92
N SER A 5 -9.84 31.99 -33.78
CA SER A 5 -8.90 30.92 -33.47
C SER A 5 -7.76 31.47 -32.61
N PHE A 6 -7.67 31.05 -31.39
CA PHE A 6 -6.55 31.39 -30.48
C PHE A 6 -5.34 30.53 -30.82
N TYR A 7 -4.41 31.02 -31.62
CA TYR A 7 -3.19 30.31 -32.01
C TYR A 7 -2.13 30.18 -30.86
N SER A 8 -2.35 30.87 -29.73
CA SER A 8 -1.42 30.90 -28.59
C SER A 8 -1.96 30.20 -27.32
N GLN A 9 -3.18 29.69 -27.37
CA GLN A 9 -3.76 28.94 -26.26
C GLN A 9 -4.10 27.52 -26.73
N VAL A 10 -3.72 26.55 -25.92
CA VAL A 10 -4.14 25.15 -26.11
C VAL A 10 -5.62 25.08 -25.73
N VAL A 11 -6.47 24.83 -26.70
CA VAL A 11 -7.91 24.61 -26.51
C VAL A 11 -8.23 23.13 -26.71
N PRO A 12 -9.27 22.57 -26.06
CA PRO A 12 -9.58 21.15 -26.14
C PRO A 12 -9.66 20.62 -27.58
N GLU A 13 -10.25 21.38 -28.49
CA GLU A 13 -10.45 21.00 -29.89
C GLU A 13 -9.12 20.84 -30.67
N THR A 14 -8.03 21.44 -30.20
CA THR A 14 -6.72 21.38 -30.88
C THR A 14 -5.72 20.57 -30.10
N PHE A 15 -5.97 20.30 -28.81
CA PHE A 15 -5.05 19.57 -27.95
C PHE A 15 -4.99 18.09 -28.32
N TYR A 16 -6.14 17.42 -28.48
CA TYR A 16 -6.22 15.99 -28.76
C TYR A 16 -6.06 15.69 -30.27
N SER A 17 -5.07 16.31 -30.90
CA SER A 17 -4.76 16.13 -32.31
C SER A 17 -3.73 15.06 -32.63
N SER A 18 -3.24 14.35 -31.62
CA SER A 18 -2.27 13.27 -31.76
C SER A 18 -2.47 12.18 -30.70
N GLN A 19 -1.98 10.98 -30.98
CA GLN A 19 -1.99 9.88 -30.01
C GLN A 19 -1.25 10.24 -28.72
N ASP A 20 -0.11 10.94 -28.83
CA ASP A 20 0.67 11.36 -27.65
C ASP A 20 -0.13 12.27 -26.72
N ALA A 21 -0.91 13.19 -27.25
CA ALA A 21 -1.76 14.07 -26.45
C ALA A 21 -2.86 13.28 -25.72
N VAL A 22 -3.45 12.30 -26.40
CA VAL A 22 -4.46 11.41 -25.81
C VAL A 22 -3.84 10.57 -24.70
N TRP A 23 -2.65 10.01 -24.91
CA TRP A 23 -1.93 9.27 -23.87
C TRP A 23 -1.54 10.14 -22.67
N GLN A 24 -1.12 11.38 -22.89
CA GLN A 24 -0.83 12.33 -21.80
C GLN A 24 -2.09 12.59 -20.96
N ARG A 25 -3.24 12.78 -21.63
CA ARG A 25 -4.51 12.97 -20.95
C ARG A 25 -4.93 11.75 -20.15
N PHE A 26 -4.88 10.58 -20.76
CA PHE A 26 -5.18 9.30 -20.12
C PHE A 26 -4.31 9.09 -18.87
N ASN A 27 -3.02 9.38 -18.94
CA ASN A 27 -2.07 9.13 -17.86
C ASN A 27 -2.11 10.18 -16.73
N ARG A 28 -2.72 11.35 -16.95
CA ARG A 28 -2.75 12.43 -15.93
C ARG A 28 -3.36 11.99 -14.58
N PRO A 29 -4.50 11.30 -14.53
CA PRO A 29 -5.06 10.80 -13.27
C PRO A 29 -4.18 9.76 -12.61
N PHE A 30 -3.49 8.90 -13.37
CA PHE A 30 -2.56 7.92 -12.84
C PHE A 30 -1.33 8.55 -12.19
N THR A 31 -0.90 9.72 -12.65
CA THR A 31 0.18 10.48 -11.99
C THR A 31 -0.23 10.90 -10.57
N HIS A 32 -1.48 11.36 -10.40
CA HIS A 32 -2.02 11.67 -9.07
C HIS A 32 -2.23 10.41 -8.23
N TRP A 33 -2.80 9.35 -8.82
CA TRP A 33 -3.01 8.07 -8.15
C TRP A 33 -1.70 7.48 -7.64
N ARG A 34 -0.62 7.54 -8.42
CA ARG A 34 0.71 7.11 -8.03
C ARG A 34 1.19 7.79 -6.75
N TRP A 35 1.06 9.11 -6.68
CA TRP A 35 1.39 9.87 -5.48
C TRP A 35 0.43 9.56 -4.33
N TYR A 36 -0.86 9.44 -4.62
CA TYR A 36 -1.91 9.11 -3.64
C TYR A 36 -1.70 7.77 -2.96
N ILE A 37 -1.19 6.77 -3.68
CA ILE A 37 -0.87 5.44 -3.14
C ILE A 37 0.47 5.45 -2.36
N ALA A 38 1.34 6.43 -2.56
CA ALA A 38 2.61 6.53 -1.86
C ALA A 38 2.39 6.55 -0.34
N HIS A 39 3.26 5.88 0.36
CA HIS A 39 3.11 5.49 1.75
C HIS A 39 3.32 6.59 2.79
N ASP A 40 3.86 7.75 2.45
CA ASP A 40 3.84 8.94 3.30
C ASP A 40 2.61 9.82 3.05
N SER A 41 1.76 9.39 2.11
CA SER A 41 0.51 10.09 1.82
C SER A 41 -0.44 10.04 3.02
N PRO A 42 -1.31 11.05 3.18
CA PRO A 42 -2.35 11.00 4.18
C PRO A 42 -3.23 9.76 4.11
N ARG A 43 -3.48 9.24 2.90
CA ARG A 43 -4.20 7.99 2.68
C ARG A 43 -3.57 6.82 3.44
N TRP A 44 -2.27 6.62 3.26
CA TRP A 44 -1.56 5.51 3.90
C TRP A 44 -1.57 5.65 5.43
N LEU A 45 -1.32 6.86 5.94
CA LEU A 45 -1.33 7.12 7.38
C LEU A 45 -2.70 6.88 8.00
N LEU A 46 -3.78 7.31 7.33
CA LEU A 46 -5.15 7.06 7.79
C LEU A 46 -5.47 5.57 7.83
N GLN A 47 -4.98 4.81 6.85
CA GLN A 47 -5.24 3.38 6.75
C GLN A 47 -4.44 2.55 7.75
N GLU A 48 -3.15 2.87 7.94
CA GLU A 48 -2.24 2.01 8.70
C GLU A 48 -2.14 2.36 10.18
N LEU A 49 -2.17 3.66 10.53
CA LEU A 49 -1.96 4.06 11.93
C LEU A 49 -3.16 3.76 12.84
N GLY A 50 -4.36 3.61 12.30
CA GLY A 50 -5.53 3.17 13.05
C GLY A 50 -5.59 1.64 13.28
N THR A 51 -4.57 0.89 12.84
CA THR A 51 -4.53 -0.57 12.97
C THR A 51 -3.77 -1.03 14.21
N ASP A 52 -3.91 -2.33 14.52
CA ASP A 52 -3.11 -3.00 15.55
C ASP A 52 -1.71 -3.42 15.05
N GLU A 53 -1.34 -3.06 13.82
CA GLU A 53 -0.10 -3.54 13.18
C GLU A 53 1.02 -2.52 13.28
N PHE A 54 0.76 -1.25 12.94
CA PHE A 54 1.75 -0.19 12.89
C PHE A 54 1.52 0.88 13.95
N CYS A 55 2.63 1.48 14.39
CA CYS A 55 2.61 2.68 15.22
C CYS A 55 3.73 3.62 14.80
N LEU A 56 3.53 4.90 15.12
CA LEU A 56 4.50 5.96 14.88
C LEU A 56 4.67 6.73 16.20
N PRO A 57 5.58 6.27 17.07
CA PRO A 57 5.83 6.93 18.35
C PRO A 57 6.70 8.18 18.18
N THR A 58 6.60 9.10 19.12
CA THR A 58 7.56 10.19 19.25
C THR A 58 8.94 9.63 19.59
N ARG A 59 9.97 10.07 18.88
CA ARG A 59 11.36 9.66 19.09
C ARG A 59 12.24 10.87 19.39
N GLY A 60 12.47 11.10 20.68
CA GLY A 60 13.09 12.34 21.12
C GLY A 60 12.20 13.54 20.74
N SER A 61 12.73 14.46 19.93
CA SER A 61 11.98 15.62 19.42
C SER A 61 11.22 15.33 18.12
N ASP A 62 11.45 14.20 17.48
CA ASP A 62 10.91 13.89 16.15
C ASP A 62 9.55 13.18 16.26
N TRP A 63 8.70 13.40 15.26
CA TRP A 63 7.43 12.71 15.09
C TRP A 63 6.36 13.00 16.17
N TYR A 64 6.52 14.07 16.94
CA TYR A 64 5.47 14.48 17.84
C TYR A 64 4.29 15.14 17.11
N ASP A 65 4.57 16.14 16.28
CA ASP A 65 3.63 16.86 15.40
C ASP A 65 2.25 17.12 16.07
N GLY A 66 2.25 17.57 17.32
CA GLY A 66 1.02 17.76 18.09
C GLY A 66 0.31 16.44 18.46
N ALA A 67 1.05 15.36 18.57
CA ALA A 67 0.57 14.00 18.84
C ALA A 67 -0.36 13.44 17.75
N VAL A 68 -0.27 13.94 16.50
CA VAL A 68 -1.19 13.56 15.41
C VAL A 68 -1.18 12.06 15.15
N TYR A 69 -0.02 11.45 15.12
CA TYR A 69 0.13 10.01 14.81
C TYR A 69 -0.40 9.12 15.95
N GLN A 70 -0.19 9.54 17.19
CA GLN A 70 -0.72 8.87 18.38
C GLN A 70 -2.25 8.96 18.41
N LYS A 71 -2.81 10.14 18.06
CA LYS A 71 -4.27 10.33 17.97
C LYS A 71 -4.88 9.42 16.92
N PHE A 72 -4.24 9.21 15.77
CA PHE A 72 -4.70 8.22 14.77
C PHE A 72 -4.69 6.82 15.36
N HIS A 73 -3.61 6.41 16.00
CA HIS A 73 -3.49 5.09 16.60
C HIS A 73 -4.55 4.81 17.67
N HIS A 74 -4.95 5.85 18.43
CA HIS A 74 -5.97 5.75 19.48
C HIS A 74 -7.39 6.07 19.02
N HIS A 75 -7.61 6.33 17.73
CA HIS A 75 -8.90 6.78 17.18
C HIS A 75 -9.44 8.05 17.85
N GLU A 76 -8.54 8.96 18.25
CA GLU A 76 -8.82 10.27 18.85
C GLU A 76 -8.69 11.43 17.84
N TYR A 77 -8.68 11.09 16.55
CA TYR A 77 -8.59 12.09 15.49
C TYR A 77 -9.93 12.79 15.27
N THR A 78 -9.83 14.02 14.79
CA THR A 78 -10.97 14.90 14.49
C THR A 78 -10.92 15.36 13.05
N GLU A 79 -12.05 15.85 12.54
CA GLU A 79 -12.20 16.27 11.14
C GLU A 79 -11.32 17.46 10.74
N ASP A 80 -10.95 18.31 11.71
CA ASP A 80 -10.09 19.49 11.52
C ASP A 80 -8.59 19.18 11.52
N MET A 81 -8.21 17.92 11.70
CA MET A 81 -6.80 17.55 11.63
C MET A 81 -6.29 17.61 10.20
N THR A 82 -5.18 18.31 9.97
CA THR A 82 -4.59 18.53 8.63
C THR A 82 -4.42 17.25 7.81
N ARG A 83 -4.11 16.11 8.43
CA ARG A 83 -3.96 14.84 7.71
C ARG A 83 -5.30 14.31 7.22
N VAL A 84 -6.39 14.52 7.95
CA VAL A 84 -7.75 14.15 7.54
C VAL A 84 -8.20 15.06 6.39
N GLU A 85 -8.03 16.38 6.54
CA GLU A 85 -8.34 17.37 5.50
C GLU A 85 -7.57 17.10 4.20
N THR A 86 -6.27 16.85 4.30
CA THR A 86 -5.44 16.52 3.12
C THR A 86 -5.85 15.20 2.49
N GLY A 87 -6.21 14.19 3.29
CA GLY A 87 -6.75 12.92 2.80
C GLY A 87 -8.03 13.11 1.98
N TRP A 88 -8.94 13.94 2.48
CA TRP A 88 -10.16 14.33 1.77
C TRP A 88 -9.87 15.06 0.46
N THR A 89 -9.00 16.07 0.50
CA THR A 89 -8.64 16.86 -0.68
C THR A 89 -8.01 16.00 -1.77
N ASN A 90 -7.15 15.07 -1.38
CA ASN A 90 -6.46 14.17 -2.32
C ASN A 90 -7.42 13.14 -2.93
N PHE A 91 -8.34 12.61 -2.14
CA PHE A 91 -9.44 11.78 -2.64
C PHE A 91 -10.28 12.54 -3.66
N ALA A 92 -10.78 13.74 -3.32
CA ALA A 92 -11.63 14.55 -4.18
C ALA A 92 -10.92 14.95 -5.49
N MET A 93 -9.63 15.29 -5.41
CA MET A 93 -8.80 15.57 -6.60
C MET A 93 -8.67 14.34 -7.49
N GLY A 94 -8.47 13.16 -6.92
CA GLY A 94 -8.39 11.91 -7.70
C GLY A 94 -9.67 11.63 -8.47
N VAL A 95 -10.81 11.79 -7.81
CA VAL A 95 -12.14 11.68 -8.45
C VAL A 95 -12.29 12.68 -9.59
N ALA A 96 -12.00 13.96 -9.34
CA ALA A 96 -12.13 15.02 -10.36
C ALA A 96 -11.24 14.74 -11.57
N LEU A 97 -9.98 14.35 -11.37
CA LEU A 97 -9.05 14.05 -12.45
C LEU A 97 -9.49 12.84 -13.30
N ALA A 98 -10.05 11.82 -12.68
CA ALA A 98 -10.52 10.63 -13.39
C ALA A 98 -11.75 10.95 -14.26
N TRP A 99 -12.71 11.72 -13.74
CA TRP A 99 -13.87 12.15 -14.51
C TRP A 99 -13.52 13.13 -15.63
N ASP A 100 -12.64 14.10 -15.35
CA ASP A 100 -12.16 15.07 -16.34
C ASP A 100 -11.46 14.35 -17.52
N ALA A 101 -10.61 13.36 -17.23
CA ALA A 101 -9.99 12.54 -18.27
C ALA A 101 -11.01 11.72 -19.06
N LEU A 102 -12.01 11.16 -18.38
CA LEU A 102 -13.05 10.35 -19.02
C LEU A 102 -13.89 11.21 -19.98
N GLU A 103 -14.33 12.40 -19.54
CA GLU A 103 -15.10 13.34 -20.37
C GLU A 103 -14.33 13.76 -21.62
N ASP A 104 -13.05 14.08 -21.47
CA ASP A 104 -12.21 14.45 -22.61
C ASP A 104 -12.04 13.28 -23.60
N LEU A 105 -11.71 12.08 -23.08
CA LEU A 105 -11.51 10.89 -23.90
C LEU A 105 -12.78 10.42 -24.62
N GLU A 106 -13.96 10.66 -24.06
CA GLU A 106 -15.24 10.35 -24.72
C GLU A 106 -15.43 11.16 -26.00
N ASN A 107 -14.86 12.36 -26.07
CA ASN A 107 -14.97 13.29 -27.20
C ASN A 107 -13.83 13.17 -28.24
N VAL A 108 -12.84 12.29 -28.03
CA VAL A 108 -11.73 12.05 -28.97
C VAL A 108 -12.17 11.11 -30.09
N ASP A 109 -11.81 11.45 -31.33
CA ASP A 109 -11.94 10.56 -32.48
C ASP A 109 -10.70 9.66 -32.59
N PHE A 110 -10.77 8.50 -31.92
CA PHE A 110 -9.67 7.52 -31.86
C PHE A 110 -9.33 6.93 -33.24
N ASP A 111 -10.35 6.73 -34.07
CA ASP A 111 -10.17 6.14 -35.42
C ASP A 111 -9.43 7.12 -36.33
N ALA A 112 -9.79 8.41 -36.30
CA ALA A 112 -9.09 9.45 -37.06
C ALA A 112 -7.63 9.62 -36.63
N LEU A 113 -7.31 9.34 -35.38
CA LEU A 113 -5.94 9.35 -34.84
C LEU A 113 -5.17 8.05 -35.07
N GLY A 114 -5.80 7.02 -35.65
CA GLY A 114 -5.16 5.75 -35.96
C GLY A 114 -4.85 4.87 -34.75
N PHE A 115 -5.64 4.95 -33.69
CA PHE A 115 -5.55 4.00 -32.58
C PHE A 115 -6.05 2.61 -33.00
N GLU A 116 -5.51 1.58 -32.37
CA GLU A 116 -5.98 0.22 -32.52
C GLU A 116 -7.41 0.05 -31.97
N GLU A 117 -8.18 -0.84 -32.62
CA GLU A 117 -9.54 -1.16 -32.18
C GLU A 117 -9.54 -1.61 -30.70
N GLY A 118 -10.52 -1.13 -29.92
CA GLY A 118 -10.64 -1.42 -28.49
C GLY A 118 -9.83 -0.51 -27.56
N THR A 119 -8.88 0.30 -28.08
CA THR A 119 -8.06 1.20 -27.25
C THR A 119 -8.93 2.22 -26.52
N ARG A 120 -9.89 2.85 -27.22
CA ARG A 120 -10.84 3.80 -26.63
C ARG A 120 -11.59 3.18 -25.47
N GLU A 121 -12.18 1.99 -25.69
CA GLU A 121 -12.99 1.31 -24.68
C GLU A 121 -12.13 0.90 -23.47
N SER A 122 -10.92 0.43 -23.71
CA SER A 122 -9.94 0.13 -22.65
C SER A 122 -9.62 1.36 -21.81
N MET A 123 -9.27 2.49 -22.44
CA MET A 123 -8.95 3.74 -21.73
C MET A 123 -10.12 4.25 -20.89
N LEU A 124 -11.33 4.29 -21.45
CA LEU A 124 -12.52 4.75 -20.73
C LEU A 124 -12.83 3.88 -19.50
N ASN A 125 -12.74 2.55 -19.65
CA ASN A 125 -13.03 1.66 -18.53
C ASN A 125 -11.91 1.62 -17.47
N GLN A 126 -10.67 1.90 -17.86
CA GLN A 126 -9.59 2.13 -16.89
C GLN A 126 -9.87 3.41 -16.06
N GLN A 127 -10.30 4.50 -16.67
CA GLN A 127 -10.66 5.72 -15.93
C GLN A 127 -11.87 5.50 -15.01
N ARG A 128 -12.90 4.77 -15.45
CA ARG A 128 -14.04 4.41 -14.60
C ARG A 128 -13.62 3.58 -13.38
N THR A 129 -12.70 2.63 -13.59
CA THR A 129 -12.16 1.80 -12.51
C THR A 129 -11.30 2.60 -11.56
N LEU A 130 -10.50 3.54 -12.09
CA LEU A 130 -9.70 4.45 -11.28
C LEU A 130 -10.59 5.35 -10.42
N ALA A 131 -11.66 5.92 -10.99
CA ALA A 131 -12.66 6.67 -10.22
C ALA A 131 -13.30 5.80 -9.13
N ALA A 132 -13.67 4.55 -9.46
CA ALA A 132 -14.22 3.62 -8.49
C ALA A 132 -13.24 3.31 -7.35
N SER A 133 -11.92 3.24 -7.62
CA SER A 133 -10.91 3.02 -6.58
C SER A 133 -10.80 4.21 -5.62
N PHE A 134 -10.87 5.45 -6.11
CA PHE A 134 -10.92 6.63 -5.25
C PHE A 134 -12.21 6.67 -4.43
N TYR A 135 -13.37 6.36 -5.03
CA TYR A 135 -14.62 6.30 -4.28
C TYR A 135 -14.65 5.20 -3.24
N LEU A 136 -13.97 4.06 -3.47
CA LEU A 136 -13.82 2.99 -2.48
C LEU A 136 -13.02 3.46 -1.28
N ASP A 137 -11.90 4.15 -1.49
CA ASP A 137 -11.14 4.77 -0.42
C ASP A 137 -11.97 5.87 0.30
N GLY A 138 -12.74 6.67 -0.46
CA GLY A 138 -13.65 7.65 0.10
C GLY A 138 -14.70 7.04 1.03
N LEU A 139 -15.30 5.91 0.62
CA LEU A 139 -16.25 5.15 1.42
C LEU A 139 -15.59 4.55 2.68
N ASP A 140 -14.35 4.05 2.53
CA ASP A 140 -13.60 3.43 3.61
C ASP A 140 -13.20 4.45 4.70
N PHE A 141 -12.71 5.63 4.31
CA PHE A 141 -12.21 6.65 5.24
C PHE A 141 -13.29 7.57 5.78
N PHE A 142 -14.29 7.90 4.97
CA PHE A 142 -15.23 8.97 5.26
C PHE A 142 -16.70 8.53 5.29
N GLY A 143 -16.99 7.28 4.92
CA GLY A 143 -18.35 6.82 4.70
C GLY A 143 -18.94 7.38 3.40
N GLY A 144 -20.23 7.77 3.40
CA GLY A 144 -20.85 8.37 2.22
C GLY A 144 -20.18 9.67 1.81
N VAL A 145 -19.97 9.87 0.50
CA VAL A 145 -19.29 11.02 -0.09
C VAL A 145 -20.14 11.62 -1.23
N PRO A 146 -19.88 12.89 -1.64
CA PRO A 146 -20.55 13.45 -2.81
C PRO A 146 -20.24 12.64 -4.08
N LEU A 147 -21.27 12.31 -4.86
CA LEU A 147 -21.15 11.48 -6.06
C LEU A 147 -21.21 12.33 -7.32
N TYR A 148 -20.11 12.43 -8.01
CA TYR A 148 -19.98 13.15 -9.28
C TYR A 148 -19.79 12.17 -10.43
N THR A 149 -20.39 12.51 -11.57
CA THR A 149 -20.24 11.80 -12.84
C THR A 149 -19.72 12.70 -13.94
N THR A 150 -19.48 13.96 -13.62
CA THR A 150 -18.97 15.00 -14.50
C THR A 150 -18.29 16.08 -13.68
N THR A 151 -17.34 16.77 -14.30
CA THR A 151 -16.65 17.93 -13.71
C THR A 151 -17.49 19.21 -13.76
N GLN A 152 -18.53 19.24 -14.58
CA GLN A 152 -19.44 20.39 -14.79
C GLN A 152 -20.65 20.37 -13.85
N SER A 153 -20.51 19.78 -12.68
CA SER A 153 -21.60 19.66 -11.71
C SER A 153 -21.59 20.81 -10.68
N GLU A 154 -22.80 21.20 -10.23
CA GLU A 154 -22.93 21.98 -9.01
C GLU A 154 -22.40 21.21 -7.80
N VAL A 155 -22.03 21.95 -6.74
CA VAL A 155 -21.59 21.33 -5.48
C VAL A 155 -22.70 20.44 -4.92
N LYS A 156 -22.38 19.16 -4.74
CA LYS A 156 -23.30 18.18 -4.19
C LYS A 156 -23.08 17.99 -2.70
N GLY A 157 -24.13 17.72 -1.98
CA GLY A 157 -24.08 17.29 -0.59
C GLY A 157 -23.52 15.86 -0.45
N ARG A 158 -23.27 15.46 0.79
CA ARG A 158 -22.87 14.10 1.14
C ARG A 158 -23.97 13.09 0.81
N SER A 159 -23.63 12.04 0.11
CA SER A 159 -24.50 10.88 -0.10
C SER A 159 -24.42 9.92 1.10
N THR A 160 -25.35 8.98 1.17
CA THR A 160 -25.29 7.89 2.15
C THR A 160 -24.22 6.85 1.78
N ASP A 161 -23.82 6.04 2.75
CA ASP A 161 -22.90 4.91 2.54
C ASP A 161 -23.47 3.94 1.50
N VAL A 162 -24.78 3.68 1.55
CA VAL A 162 -25.48 2.81 0.58
C VAL A 162 -25.45 3.37 -0.83
N GLU A 163 -25.71 4.67 -1.00
CA GLU A 163 -25.64 5.31 -2.31
C GLU A 163 -24.21 5.28 -2.86
N THR A 164 -23.21 5.54 -2.02
CA THR A 164 -21.81 5.49 -2.41
C THR A 164 -21.38 4.08 -2.80
N PHE A 165 -21.74 3.08 -2.00
CA PHE A 165 -21.52 1.66 -2.31
C PHE A 165 -22.11 1.27 -3.67
N ASN A 166 -23.39 1.58 -3.88
CA ASN A 166 -24.09 1.24 -5.13
C ASN A 166 -23.48 1.97 -6.34
N PHE A 167 -23.01 3.19 -6.15
CA PHE A 167 -22.34 3.94 -7.19
C PHE A 167 -21.02 3.28 -7.60
N ILE A 168 -20.16 2.91 -6.64
CA ILE A 168 -18.93 2.16 -6.88
C ILE A 168 -19.21 0.86 -7.62
N ASP A 169 -20.18 0.10 -7.14
CA ASP A 169 -20.58 -1.18 -7.74
C ASP A 169 -21.06 -1.00 -9.18
N SER A 170 -21.83 0.06 -9.47
CA SER A 170 -22.29 0.38 -10.81
C SER A 170 -21.12 0.68 -11.78
N LEU A 171 -20.12 1.44 -11.33
CA LEU A 171 -18.93 1.75 -12.13
C LEU A 171 -18.13 0.48 -12.45
N LEU A 172 -17.93 -0.39 -11.46
CA LEU A 172 -17.17 -1.63 -11.62
C LEU A 172 -17.94 -2.65 -12.49
N LYS A 173 -19.27 -2.74 -12.36
CA LYS A 173 -20.11 -3.58 -13.24
C LYS A 173 -20.06 -3.18 -14.71
N ILE A 174 -19.90 -1.88 -15.00
CA ILE A 174 -19.70 -1.39 -16.36
C ILE A 174 -18.27 -1.67 -16.82
N ALA A 175 -17.28 -1.38 -15.98
CA ALA A 175 -15.89 -1.40 -16.39
C ALA A 175 -15.32 -2.81 -16.51
N VAL A 176 -15.53 -3.69 -15.51
CA VAL A 176 -14.85 -5.00 -15.44
C VAL A 176 -15.07 -5.88 -16.68
N PRO A 177 -16.28 -6.05 -17.25
CA PRO A 177 -16.46 -6.84 -18.45
C PRO A 177 -15.74 -6.29 -19.68
N ASN A 178 -15.50 -4.98 -19.73
CA ASN A 178 -14.96 -4.24 -20.86
C ASN A 178 -13.48 -3.88 -20.71
N LEU A 179 -12.84 -4.27 -19.60
CA LEU A 179 -11.40 -4.18 -19.44
C LEU A 179 -10.70 -5.35 -20.14
N PRO A 180 -9.52 -5.13 -20.75
CA PRO A 180 -8.71 -6.22 -21.28
C PRO A 180 -8.20 -7.12 -20.15
N ILE A 181 -7.91 -8.38 -20.45
CA ILE A 181 -7.06 -9.20 -19.57
C ILE A 181 -5.59 -8.80 -19.77
N LYS A 182 -4.74 -9.11 -18.81
CA LYS A 182 -3.33 -8.66 -18.88
C LYS A 182 -2.59 -9.18 -20.12
N GLU A 183 -2.93 -10.36 -20.58
CA GLU A 183 -2.32 -10.99 -21.75
C GLU A 183 -2.63 -10.24 -23.05
N GLU A 184 -3.70 -9.46 -23.09
CA GLU A 184 -4.11 -8.64 -24.25
C GLU A 184 -3.38 -7.28 -24.28
N LEU A 185 -2.65 -6.91 -23.22
CA LEU A 185 -1.96 -5.62 -23.13
C LEU A 185 -0.57 -5.60 -23.75
N GLY A 186 -0.07 -6.73 -24.25
CA GLY A 186 1.15 -6.81 -25.04
C GLY A 186 2.42 -6.27 -24.38
N GLY A 187 2.55 -6.42 -23.05
CA GLY A 187 3.68 -5.92 -22.27
C GLY A 187 3.45 -4.52 -21.65
N MET A 188 2.27 -3.94 -21.83
CA MET A 188 1.86 -2.68 -21.19
C MET A 188 1.01 -2.93 -19.94
N GLU A 189 1.04 -4.14 -19.40
CA GLU A 189 0.26 -4.53 -18.22
C GLU A 189 0.70 -3.79 -16.94
N THR A 190 1.96 -3.43 -16.84
CA THR A 190 2.50 -2.76 -15.65
C THR A 190 1.86 -1.39 -15.45
N GLY A 191 1.17 -1.24 -14.32
CA GLY A 191 0.45 -0.02 -13.97
C GLY A 191 -0.90 0.18 -14.65
N SER A 192 -1.21 -0.57 -15.71
CA SER A 192 -2.53 -0.53 -16.35
C SER A 192 -3.59 -1.19 -15.46
N ILE A 193 -4.82 -0.68 -15.54
CA ILE A 193 -5.96 -1.32 -14.90
C ILE A 193 -6.55 -2.33 -15.90
N HIS A 194 -6.35 -3.61 -15.63
CA HIS A 194 -6.92 -4.70 -16.39
C HIS A 194 -8.05 -5.38 -15.63
N ARG A 195 -8.70 -6.36 -16.29
CA ARG A 195 -9.94 -6.98 -15.80
C ARG A 195 -9.81 -7.55 -14.37
N ALA A 196 -8.70 -8.23 -14.06
CA ALA A 196 -8.49 -8.77 -12.72
C ALA A 196 -8.32 -7.68 -11.66
N ALA A 197 -7.73 -6.52 -11.98
CA ALA A 197 -7.61 -5.40 -11.05
C ALA A 197 -8.99 -4.81 -10.70
N GLY A 198 -9.83 -4.57 -11.71
CA GLY A 198 -11.21 -4.14 -11.50
C GLY A 198 -12.05 -5.15 -10.73
N ALA A 199 -11.94 -6.43 -11.07
CA ALA A 199 -12.63 -7.52 -10.36
C ALA A 199 -12.19 -7.64 -8.89
N ALA A 200 -10.89 -7.47 -8.61
CA ALA A 200 -10.38 -7.49 -7.25
C ALA A 200 -10.87 -6.29 -6.40
N LEU A 201 -11.01 -5.12 -7.00
CA LEU A 201 -11.66 -3.97 -6.33
C LEU A 201 -13.14 -4.28 -6.02
N GLN A 202 -13.86 -4.92 -6.93
CA GLN A 202 -15.24 -5.34 -6.70
C GLN A 202 -15.32 -6.42 -5.60
N ALA A 203 -14.37 -7.35 -5.56
CA ALA A 203 -14.27 -8.33 -4.47
C ALA A 203 -14.03 -7.64 -3.11
N ARG A 204 -13.14 -6.64 -3.03
CA ARG A 204 -12.93 -5.83 -1.81
C ARG A 204 -14.21 -5.11 -1.39
N LEU A 205 -14.93 -4.51 -2.33
CA LEU A 205 -16.20 -3.83 -2.06
C LEU A 205 -17.21 -4.77 -1.43
N TYR A 206 -17.40 -5.95 -2.03
CA TYR A 206 -18.38 -6.95 -1.52
C TYR A 206 -17.91 -7.60 -0.22
N PHE A 207 -16.64 -7.86 -0.08
CA PHE A 207 -16.05 -8.41 1.14
C PHE A 207 -16.31 -7.53 2.37
N ASN A 208 -16.23 -6.21 2.18
CA ASN A 208 -16.44 -5.22 3.23
C ASN A 208 -17.89 -4.67 3.31
N ALA A 209 -18.81 -5.16 2.49
CA ALA A 209 -20.19 -4.65 2.41
C ALA A 209 -20.91 -4.64 3.76
N LYS A 210 -20.62 -5.60 4.63
CA LYS A 210 -21.20 -5.64 5.98
C LYS A 210 -20.80 -4.42 6.81
N SER A 211 -19.55 -3.99 6.71
CA SER A 211 -19.04 -2.81 7.43
C SER A 211 -19.57 -1.52 6.80
N TYR A 212 -19.69 -1.45 5.48
CA TYR A 212 -20.13 -0.24 4.79
C TYR A 212 -21.64 -0.03 4.84
N ILE A 213 -22.41 -1.06 4.57
CA ILE A 213 -23.87 -0.96 4.37
C ILE A 213 -24.70 -1.94 5.23
N GLY A 214 -24.06 -2.64 6.17
CA GLY A 214 -24.73 -3.62 7.04
C GLY A 214 -25.15 -4.92 6.34
N LYS A 215 -24.86 -5.11 5.05
CA LYS A 215 -25.27 -6.27 4.26
C LYS A 215 -24.10 -7.20 4.00
N GLU A 216 -24.24 -8.49 4.31
CA GLU A 216 -23.24 -9.50 3.96
C GLU A 216 -23.31 -9.85 2.46
N MET A 217 -22.13 -9.78 1.78
CA MET A 217 -21.97 -10.15 0.38
C MET A 217 -20.74 -11.06 0.19
N PHE A 218 -20.52 -11.95 1.18
CA PHE A 218 -19.38 -12.87 1.14
C PHE A 218 -19.47 -13.92 0.03
N THR A 219 -20.70 -14.27 -0.40
CA THR A 219 -20.90 -15.21 -1.52
C THR A 219 -20.47 -14.60 -2.84
N GLU A 220 -20.85 -13.35 -3.10
CA GLU A 220 -20.46 -12.59 -4.28
C GLU A 220 -18.96 -12.34 -4.31
N ALA A 221 -18.37 -11.95 -3.17
CA ALA A 221 -16.93 -11.78 -3.02
C ALA A 221 -16.17 -13.08 -3.29
N ALA A 222 -16.62 -14.20 -2.71
CA ALA A 222 -16.01 -15.51 -2.91
C ALA A 222 -16.04 -15.95 -4.37
N GLN A 223 -17.14 -15.69 -5.09
CA GLN A 223 -17.24 -16.04 -6.50
C GLN A 223 -16.21 -15.29 -7.34
N ILE A 224 -16.09 -13.97 -7.14
CA ILE A 224 -15.10 -13.16 -7.86
C ILE A 224 -13.67 -13.62 -7.52
N CYS A 225 -13.37 -13.86 -6.25
CA CYS A 225 -12.07 -14.37 -5.83
C CYS A 225 -11.74 -15.71 -6.49
N GLN A 226 -12.70 -16.64 -6.55
CA GLN A 226 -12.53 -17.93 -7.21
C GLN A 226 -12.31 -17.74 -8.72
N ASP A 227 -13.06 -16.85 -9.37
CA ASP A 227 -12.93 -16.55 -10.79
C ASP A 227 -11.55 -15.97 -11.16
N ILE A 228 -10.98 -15.12 -10.27
CA ILE A 228 -9.60 -14.62 -10.43
C ILE A 228 -8.59 -15.78 -10.30
N ILE A 229 -8.74 -16.63 -9.30
CA ILE A 229 -7.85 -17.78 -9.05
C ILE A 229 -7.92 -18.79 -10.21
N ASP A 230 -9.10 -19.01 -10.77
CA ASP A 230 -9.34 -19.92 -11.91
C ASP A 230 -8.86 -19.32 -13.25
N GLY A 231 -8.33 -18.09 -13.25
CA GLY A 231 -7.76 -17.43 -14.43
C GLY A 231 -8.79 -16.86 -15.40
N LYS A 232 -10.05 -16.67 -15.00
CA LYS A 232 -11.09 -16.07 -15.89
C LYS A 232 -10.79 -14.61 -16.26
N TYR A 233 -9.96 -13.94 -15.47
CA TYR A 233 -9.58 -12.55 -15.65
C TYR A 233 -8.10 -12.36 -15.98
N GLY A 234 -7.43 -13.40 -16.48
CA GLY A 234 -6.00 -13.47 -16.75
C GLY A 234 -5.28 -14.45 -15.82
N GLN A 235 -4.07 -14.86 -16.19
CA GLN A 235 -3.32 -15.88 -15.47
C GLN A 235 -2.40 -15.29 -14.41
N TYR A 236 -2.55 -15.73 -13.18
CA TYR A 236 -1.75 -15.34 -12.04
C TYR A 236 -1.26 -16.56 -11.28
N ALA A 237 -0.14 -16.44 -10.60
CA ALA A 237 0.40 -17.51 -9.74
C ALA A 237 1.02 -16.92 -8.50
N LEU A 238 0.94 -17.63 -7.36
CA LEU A 238 1.61 -17.22 -6.15
C LEU A 238 3.13 -17.35 -6.31
N GLU A 239 3.85 -16.31 -5.89
CA GLU A 239 5.30 -16.31 -5.87
C GLU A 239 5.82 -17.12 -4.66
N THR A 240 6.81 -17.96 -4.87
CA THR A 240 7.39 -18.81 -3.84
C THR A 240 8.56 -18.17 -3.10
N ASP A 241 9.23 -17.21 -3.73
CA ASP A 241 10.26 -16.37 -3.12
C ASP A 241 9.67 -14.98 -2.85
N TRP A 242 9.29 -14.70 -1.60
CA TRP A 242 8.68 -13.44 -1.21
C TRP A 242 9.51 -12.21 -1.60
N THR A 243 10.85 -12.35 -1.76
CA THR A 243 11.73 -11.24 -2.15
C THR A 243 11.52 -10.80 -3.60
N ASN A 244 11.02 -11.68 -4.46
CA ASN A 244 10.70 -11.35 -5.85
C ASN A 244 9.46 -10.45 -5.97
N ILE A 245 8.54 -10.51 -4.98
CA ILE A 245 7.32 -9.68 -4.97
C ILE A 245 7.68 -8.19 -4.80
N PHE A 246 8.79 -7.90 -4.12
CA PHE A 246 9.22 -6.55 -3.75
C PHE A 246 10.61 -6.17 -4.28
N GLY A 247 11.16 -7.00 -5.16
CA GLY A 247 12.48 -6.82 -5.77
C GLY A 247 12.46 -5.80 -6.92
N PHE A 248 13.64 -5.49 -7.44
CA PHE A 248 13.81 -4.47 -8.48
C PHE A 248 13.17 -4.79 -9.83
N ASP A 249 12.94 -6.04 -10.13
CA ASP A 249 12.33 -6.52 -11.37
C ASP A 249 10.95 -7.16 -11.09
N ASN A 250 10.24 -6.62 -10.07
CA ASN A 250 8.98 -7.20 -9.62
C ASN A 250 7.79 -6.95 -10.55
N GLU A 251 7.93 -6.08 -11.55
CA GLU A 251 6.93 -5.91 -12.61
C GLU A 251 6.58 -7.20 -13.34
N ARG A 252 7.48 -8.19 -13.31
CA ARG A 252 7.27 -9.52 -13.90
C ARG A 252 6.76 -10.56 -12.92
N CYS A 253 6.55 -10.20 -11.67
CA CYS A 253 6.09 -11.12 -10.65
C CYS A 253 4.66 -11.60 -10.97
N PRO A 254 4.44 -12.92 -11.12
CA PRO A 254 3.13 -13.46 -11.51
C PRO A 254 2.05 -13.29 -10.44
N GLU A 255 2.43 -12.91 -9.22
CA GLU A 255 1.50 -12.65 -8.12
C GLU A 255 0.87 -11.26 -8.17
N LEU A 256 1.50 -10.30 -8.87
CA LEU A 256 1.00 -8.94 -8.94
C LEU A 256 -0.21 -8.84 -9.86
N ILE A 257 -1.34 -8.39 -9.31
CA ILE A 257 -2.56 -8.08 -10.05
C ILE A 257 -2.59 -6.61 -10.44
N TRP A 258 -2.25 -5.72 -9.52
CA TRP A 258 -2.18 -4.28 -9.79
C TRP A 258 -1.04 -3.66 -9.01
N SER A 259 -0.24 -2.85 -9.67
CA SER A 259 0.91 -2.16 -9.07
C SER A 259 1.02 -0.72 -9.55
N VAL A 260 1.65 0.11 -8.74
CA VAL A 260 2.11 1.43 -9.18
C VAL A 260 3.47 1.26 -9.83
N PRO A 261 3.61 1.55 -11.12
CA PRO A 261 4.88 1.40 -11.80
C PRO A 261 5.92 2.40 -11.27
N SER A 262 7.14 1.94 -11.12
CA SER A 262 8.25 2.74 -10.65
C SER A 262 9.50 2.48 -11.46
N GLN A 263 10.26 3.52 -11.74
CA GLN A 263 11.55 3.42 -12.42
C GLN A 263 12.47 4.53 -11.92
N ASN A 264 13.67 4.16 -11.46
CA ASN A 264 14.64 5.10 -10.95
C ASN A 264 14.94 6.22 -11.98
N ALA A 265 15.04 7.45 -11.49
CA ALA A 265 15.26 8.67 -12.28
C ALA A 265 14.18 9.02 -13.32
N LYS A 266 13.06 8.29 -13.40
CA LYS A 266 11.96 8.60 -14.29
C LYS A 266 10.63 8.74 -13.57
N THR A 267 10.24 7.72 -12.83
CA THR A 267 8.94 7.61 -12.19
C THR A 267 9.08 7.06 -10.77
N GLU A 268 10.10 7.52 -10.04
CA GLU A 268 10.35 7.08 -8.67
C GLU A 268 9.10 7.31 -7.82
N THR A 269 8.60 6.22 -7.27
CA THR A 269 7.42 6.29 -6.43
C THR A 269 7.82 6.37 -4.98
N ASP A 270 9.10 6.05 -4.61
CA ASP A 270 9.23 5.78 -3.24
C ASP A 270 10.63 5.50 -2.68
N ALA A 271 11.38 6.56 -2.53
CA ALA A 271 12.51 6.52 -1.62
C ALA A 271 12.08 6.58 -0.14
N MET A 272 10.85 6.99 0.16
CA MET A 272 10.43 7.31 1.53
C MET A 272 9.92 6.10 2.33
N TYR A 273 9.33 5.09 1.67
CA TYR A 273 8.72 3.96 2.36
C TYR A 273 9.67 3.26 3.33
N TRP A 274 10.82 2.83 2.88
CA TRP A 274 11.79 2.21 3.77
C TRP A 274 12.49 3.24 4.66
N GLY A 275 12.64 4.49 4.21
CA GLY A 275 13.17 5.59 5.01
C GLY A 275 12.40 5.77 6.30
N MET A 276 11.06 5.78 6.25
CA MET A 276 10.21 5.84 7.45
C MET A 276 10.33 4.61 8.35
N MET A 277 10.66 3.45 7.78
CA MET A 277 10.74 2.19 8.51
C MET A 277 12.09 1.94 9.18
N VAL A 278 13.19 2.54 8.72
CA VAL A 278 14.53 2.19 9.18
C VAL A 278 15.08 3.15 10.24
N PRO A 279 15.93 2.67 11.14
CA PRO A 279 16.58 3.52 12.15
C PRO A 279 17.39 4.68 11.55
N TYR A 280 17.58 5.77 12.29
CA TYR A 280 18.32 6.96 11.82
C TYR A 280 19.70 6.67 11.23
N ASN A 281 20.41 5.71 11.81
CA ASN A 281 21.75 5.37 11.36
C ASN A 281 21.78 4.43 10.16
N TYR A 282 20.64 3.92 9.72
CA TYR A 282 20.58 2.92 8.65
C TYR A 282 21.11 3.44 7.30
N LYS A 283 20.94 4.73 7.00
CA LYS A 283 21.45 5.32 5.75
C LYS A 283 22.95 5.12 5.55
N ASN A 284 23.71 5.00 6.64
CA ASN A 284 25.14 4.77 6.61
C ASN A 284 25.51 3.28 6.75
N TYR A 285 24.52 2.42 7.00
CA TYR A 285 24.72 1.00 7.23
C TYR A 285 25.30 0.27 6.02
N LEU A 286 24.87 0.62 4.83
CA LEU A 286 25.30 -0.01 3.57
C LEU A 286 26.09 0.92 2.65
N GLY A 287 26.84 1.89 3.17
CA GLY A 287 27.70 2.77 2.39
C GLY A 287 27.11 4.12 2.03
N GLY A 288 25.99 4.47 2.64
CA GLY A 288 25.32 5.75 2.44
C GLY A 288 24.27 5.72 1.33
N LEU A 289 23.13 6.31 1.61
CA LEU A 289 22.01 6.44 0.68
C LEU A 289 21.77 7.92 0.43
N GLU A 290 22.35 8.45 -0.64
CA GLU A 290 22.06 9.83 -1.02
C GLU A 290 20.58 10.01 -1.36
N GLY A 291 19.96 11.04 -0.78
CA GLY A 291 18.59 11.44 -1.08
C GLY A 291 17.47 10.56 -0.53
N SER A 292 17.75 9.62 0.36
CA SER A 292 16.74 8.85 1.05
C SER A 292 16.88 9.03 2.55
N GLY A 293 15.77 9.35 3.22
CA GLY A 293 15.73 9.48 4.66
C GLY A 293 16.02 8.14 5.35
N SER A 294 16.52 8.24 6.56
CA SER A 294 16.41 7.19 7.58
C SER A 294 15.68 7.87 8.72
N ASP A 295 14.35 7.86 8.62
CA ASP A 295 13.51 8.79 9.38
C ASP A 295 13.10 8.20 10.72
N ASN A 296 13.32 6.88 10.89
CA ASN A 296 13.01 6.16 12.12
C ASN A 296 11.59 6.43 12.65
N ALA A 297 10.62 6.51 11.77
CA ALA A 297 9.25 6.86 12.11
C ALA A 297 8.46 5.62 12.55
N LEU A 298 8.14 4.77 11.58
CA LEU A 298 7.24 3.63 11.74
C LEU A 298 7.92 2.42 12.37
N GLY A 299 7.11 1.67 13.12
CA GLY A 299 7.45 0.34 13.59
C GLY A 299 6.18 -0.49 13.74
N LEU A 300 6.34 -1.80 13.90
CA LEU A 300 5.22 -2.64 14.32
C LEU A 300 4.84 -2.31 15.76
N VAL A 301 3.54 -2.37 16.05
CA VAL A 301 3.06 -2.31 17.45
C VAL A 301 3.77 -3.40 18.25
N PRO A 302 4.48 -3.05 19.32
CA PRO A 302 5.31 -3.99 20.05
C PRO A 302 4.52 -5.10 20.70
N SER A 303 5.13 -6.27 20.82
CA SER A 303 4.58 -7.40 21.59
C SER A 303 4.86 -7.30 23.08
N LEU A 304 5.88 -6.53 23.46
CA LEU A 304 6.35 -6.38 24.82
C LEU A 304 6.22 -4.95 25.30
N ASP A 305 5.84 -4.78 26.58
CA ASP A 305 5.84 -3.49 27.26
C ASP A 305 7.28 -3.02 27.59
N PRO A 306 7.48 -1.79 28.11
CA PRO A 306 8.81 -1.29 28.46
C PRO A 306 9.55 -2.12 29.51
N THR A 307 8.86 -2.96 30.28
CA THR A 307 9.45 -3.87 31.25
C THR A 307 9.85 -5.21 30.65
N GLY A 308 9.55 -5.43 29.35
CA GLY A 308 9.78 -6.71 28.66
C GLY A 308 8.69 -7.75 28.90
N LYS A 309 7.57 -7.37 29.53
CA LYS A 309 6.44 -8.26 29.72
C LYS A 309 5.52 -8.23 28.48
N ARG A 310 5.03 -9.39 28.08
CA ARG A 310 4.12 -9.50 26.94
C ARG A 310 2.78 -8.84 27.24
N TYR A 311 2.32 -8.02 26.29
CA TYR A 311 0.97 -7.47 26.34
C TYR A 311 -0.09 -8.57 26.23
N PRO A 312 -1.20 -8.47 26.98
CA PRO A 312 -2.27 -9.47 26.96
C PRO A 312 -3.19 -9.34 25.72
N TYR A 313 -2.83 -8.57 24.72
CA TYR A 313 -3.66 -8.33 23.55
C TYR A 313 -3.86 -9.57 22.70
N LYS A 314 -5.08 -9.77 22.23
CA LYS A 314 -5.38 -10.74 21.17
C LYS A 314 -4.99 -10.19 19.79
N LEU A 315 -5.13 -8.89 19.61
CA LEU A 315 -4.73 -8.13 18.43
C LEU A 315 -3.36 -7.45 18.71
N GLY A 316 -2.72 -6.90 17.69
CA GLY A 316 -1.40 -6.29 17.84
C GLY A 316 -0.26 -7.30 17.95
N GLY A 317 0.96 -6.79 18.14
CA GLY A 317 2.17 -7.62 18.24
C GLY A 317 2.38 -8.47 17.01
N ALA A 318 2.28 -7.88 15.81
CA ALA A 318 2.28 -8.60 14.53
C ALA A 318 3.52 -9.51 14.38
N TYR A 319 4.70 -9.05 14.77
CA TYR A 319 5.92 -9.85 14.70
C TYR A 319 5.82 -11.16 15.49
N ALA A 320 5.25 -11.12 16.70
CA ALA A 320 5.11 -12.32 17.54
C ALA A 320 4.09 -13.33 17.00
N LYS A 321 3.19 -12.90 16.13
CA LYS A 321 2.17 -13.75 15.48
C LYS A 321 2.73 -14.54 14.30
N PHE A 322 3.82 -14.09 13.69
CA PHE A 322 4.49 -14.88 12.66
C PHE A 322 5.05 -16.15 13.28
N ASN A 323 4.86 -17.28 12.60
CA ASN A 323 5.43 -18.54 13.02
C ASN A 323 6.97 -18.49 12.91
N ASP A 324 7.68 -19.04 13.89
CA ASP A 324 9.15 -19.03 13.90
C ASP A 324 9.78 -19.82 12.73
N LYS A 325 8.99 -20.68 12.08
CA LYS A 325 9.39 -21.41 10.86
C LYS A 325 9.10 -20.63 9.57
N ASP A 326 8.46 -19.47 9.67
CA ASP A 326 8.21 -18.61 8.51
C ASP A 326 9.54 -18.03 8.01
N ILE A 327 9.83 -18.21 6.73
CA ILE A 327 11.09 -17.73 6.15
C ILE A 327 11.24 -16.21 6.25
N ARG A 328 10.15 -15.45 6.30
CA ARG A 328 10.14 -14.00 6.46
C ARG A 328 10.58 -13.58 7.88
N LYS A 329 10.41 -14.45 8.87
CA LYS A 329 10.84 -14.25 10.26
C LYS A 329 12.28 -14.74 10.55
N GLN A 330 12.98 -15.24 9.54
CA GLN A 330 14.39 -15.55 9.68
C GLN A 330 15.20 -14.26 9.97
N PRO A 331 16.41 -14.36 10.54
CA PRO A 331 17.25 -13.21 10.76
C PRO A 331 17.42 -12.35 9.51
N TYR A 332 17.35 -11.04 9.66
CA TYR A 332 17.56 -10.06 8.58
C TYR A 332 19.05 -10.03 8.23
N VAL A 333 19.42 -10.75 7.19
CA VAL A 333 20.82 -10.89 6.75
C VAL A 333 20.88 -10.79 5.25
N TYR A 334 21.81 -9.97 4.76
CA TYR A 334 22.10 -9.87 3.33
C TYR A 334 22.77 -11.16 2.82
N GLU A 335 22.21 -11.76 1.79
CA GLU A 335 22.68 -13.03 1.20
C GLU A 335 23.36 -12.83 -0.17
N GLY A 336 23.55 -11.60 -0.59
CA GLY A 336 24.07 -11.26 -1.92
C GLY A 336 22.98 -11.08 -2.97
N ASN A 337 23.36 -10.55 -4.13
CA ASN A 337 22.44 -10.31 -5.27
C ASN A 337 21.18 -9.51 -4.90
N GLY A 338 21.30 -8.59 -3.95
CA GLY A 338 20.19 -7.74 -3.52
C GLY A 338 19.12 -8.44 -2.69
N LYS A 339 19.36 -9.65 -2.21
CA LYS A 339 18.41 -10.40 -1.41
C LYS A 339 18.74 -10.39 0.07
N TYR A 340 17.71 -10.27 0.89
CA TYR A 340 17.77 -10.43 2.34
C TYR A 340 16.94 -11.64 2.76
N ARG A 341 17.47 -12.42 3.70
CA ARG A 341 16.81 -13.64 4.17
C ARG A 341 15.52 -13.35 4.92
N GLY A 342 15.55 -12.40 5.85
CA GLY A 342 14.41 -12.00 6.67
C GLY A 342 13.72 -10.74 6.15
N MET A 343 12.48 -10.51 6.61
CA MET A 343 11.70 -9.32 6.31
C MET A 343 11.72 -8.30 7.46
N PHE A 344 12.11 -8.74 8.65
CA PHE A 344 12.02 -7.91 9.85
C PHE A 344 13.41 -7.52 10.34
N ILE A 345 13.63 -6.23 10.54
CA ILE A 345 14.78 -5.75 11.28
C ILE A 345 14.45 -5.88 12.76
N VAL A 346 15.12 -6.81 13.41
CA VAL A 346 15.04 -7.10 14.85
C VAL A 346 16.34 -7.78 15.29
N GLY A 347 16.80 -7.48 16.50
CA GLY A 347 18.12 -7.92 16.97
C GLY A 347 19.24 -6.97 16.52
N GLU A 348 20.47 -7.43 16.59
CA GLU A 348 21.64 -6.65 16.19
C GLU A 348 21.63 -6.36 14.68
N LEU A 349 21.87 -5.10 14.32
CA LEU A 349 22.02 -4.68 12.95
C LEU A 349 23.48 -4.79 12.53
N VAL A 350 23.84 -5.95 12.00
CA VAL A 350 25.21 -6.24 11.54
C VAL A 350 25.34 -5.92 10.05
N ASN A 351 26.26 -5.01 9.72
CA ASN A 351 26.54 -4.69 8.32
C ASN A 351 27.22 -5.87 7.61
N PRO A 352 26.64 -6.42 6.55
CA PRO A 352 27.20 -7.60 5.87
C PRO A 352 28.51 -7.34 5.14
N LEU A 353 28.82 -6.07 4.80
CA LEU A 353 30.05 -5.68 4.15
C LEU A 353 31.15 -5.24 5.12
N ASN A 354 30.77 -4.87 6.34
CA ASN A 354 31.69 -4.45 7.41
C ASN A 354 31.11 -4.85 8.76
N PRO A 355 31.43 -6.05 9.27
CA PRO A 355 30.92 -6.56 10.54
C PRO A 355 31.26 -5.68 11.76
N GLU A 356 32.33 -4.89 11.69
CA GLU A 356 32.74 -3.95 12.74
C GLU A 356 32.01 -2.60 12.65
N TRP A 357 31.04 -2.48 11.74
CA TRP A 357 30.29 -1.24 11.58
C TRP A 357 29.49 -0.90 12.84
N VAL A 358 29.58 0.37 13.23
CA VAL A 358 28.78 0.97 14.30
C VAL A 358 27.98 2.15 13.76
N CYS A 359 26.97 2.59 14.47
CA CYS A 359 26.18 3.77 14.11
C CYS A 359 27.08 5.01 14.02
N THR A 360 27.01 5.71 12.89
CA THR A 360 27.88 6.87 12.58
C THR A 360 27.18 8.23 12.72
N GLY A 361 25.88 8.24 13.02
CA GLY A 361 25.10 9.45 13.22
C GLY A 361 25.40 10.16 14.53
N THR A 362 24.56 11.12 14.87
CA THR A 362 24.67 11.94 16.10
C THR A 362 23.58 11.59 17.12
N ARG A 363 22.80 10.55 16.87
CA ARG A 363 21.72 10.11 17.74
C ARG A 363 22.25 9.25 18.90
N GLU A 364 21.34 8.77 19.73
CA GLU A 364 21.64 8.05 20.98
C GLU A 364 22.50 6.80 20.85
N TYR A 365 22.56 6.19 19.67
CA TYR A 365 23.35 4.98 19.39
C TYR A 365 24.66 5.27 18.60
N ALA A 366 25.07 6.53 18.49
CA ALA A 366 26.32 6.87 17.79
C ALA A 366 27.53 6.16 18.43
N GLY A 367 28.32 5.48 17.60
CA GLY A 367 29.48 4.70 18.02
C GLY A 367 29.17 3.31 18.58
N GLU A 368 27.91 2.88 18.54
CA GLU A 368 27.48 1.56 19.04
C GLU A 368 26.76 0.74 17.95
N VAL A 369 26.67 -0.57 18.16
CA VAL A 369 25.78 -1.43 17.38
C VAL A 369 24.36 -1.25 17.92
N ILE A 370 23.42 -0.99 17.02
CA ILE A 370 22.01 -0.89 17.41
C ILE A 370 21.36 -2.28 17.46
N THR A 371 20.69 -2.56 18.57
CA THR A 371 19.87 -3.77 18.73
C THR A 371 18.40 -3.38 18.72
N VAL A 372 17.70 -3.66 17.62
CA VAL A 372 16.27 -3.38 17.48
C VAL A 372 15.47 -4.39 18.28
N VAL A 373 14.53 -3.91 19.10
CA VAL A 373 13.75 -4.70 20.05
C VAL A 373 12.24 -4.67 19.76
N ASP A 374 11.55 -5.78 20.05
CA ASP A 374 10.08 -5.89 19.93
C ASP A 374 9.40 -5.36 21.22
N GLN A 375 9.80 -4.17 21.62
CA GLN A 375 9.23 -3.44 22.74
C GLN A 375 9.43 -1.94 22.55
N ILE A 376 8.77 -1.14 23.36
CA ILE A 376 9.13 0.27 23.52
C ILE A 376 10.22 0.34 24.58
N ALA A 377 11.45 0.57 24.12
CA ALA A 377 12.61 0.78 24.96
C ALA A 377 12.98 2.27 24.95
N HIS A 378 12.40 3.04 25.84
CA HIS A 378 12.64 4.47 25.89
C HIS A 378 13.38 4.86 27.19
N PHE A 379 14.12 5.95 27.11
CA PHE A 379 14.90 6.53 28.20
C PHE A 379 16.08 5.68 28.70
N ALA A 380 16.43 4.61 28.01
CA ALA A 380 17.62 3.83 28.36
C ALA A 380 18.91 4.60 28.04
N LYS A 381 18.92 5.34 26.92
CA LYS A 381 20.06 6.13 26.46
C LYS A 381 19.90 7.65 26.68
N VAL A 382 18.76 8.17 26.30
CA VAL A 382 18.52 9.64 26.29
C VAL A 382 17.93 10.17 27.59
N GLY A 383 17.54 9.32 28.52
CA GLY A 383 16.86 9.70 29.74
C GLY A 383 15.40 10.06 29.52
N LYS A 384 14.84 10.86 30.40
CA LYS A 384 13.43 11.24 30.35
C LYS A 384 13.17 12.23 29.23
N ASP A 385 12.17 11.95 28.40
CA ASP A 385 11.65 12.89 27.43
C ASP A 385 10.97 14.07 28.15
N PRO A 386 11.28 15.33 27.79
CA PRO A 386 10.65 16.49 28.41
C PRO A 386 9.13 16.56 28.20
N LEU A 387 8.60 15.95 27.14
CA LEU A 387 7.17 15.88 26.87
C LEU A 387 6.47 14.81 27.74
N TYR A 388 7.22 13.79 28.14
CA TYR A 388 6.71 12.66 28.95
C TYR A 388 7.68 12.37 30.09
N PRO A 389 7.66 13.20 31.16
CA PRO A 389 8.63 13.12 32.26
C PRO A 389 8.50 11.85 33.11
N ASP A 390 7.36 11.19 33.05
CA ASP A 390 7.09 9.96 33.78
C ASP A 390 6.54 8.88 32.84
N VAL A 391 7.39 7.88 32.53
CA VAL A 391 7.05 6.75 31.67
C VAL A 391 5.87 5.95 32.19
N ALA A 392 5.75 5.82 33.50
CA ALA A 392 4.67 5.04 34.13
C ALA A 392 3.30 5.72 33.94
N SER A 393 3.27 7.02 33.66
CA SER A 393 2.05 7.79 33.44
C SER A 393 1.64 7.91 31.97
N LEU A 394 2.41 7.34 31.04
CA LEU A 394 2.06 7.39 29.61
C LEU A 394 0.72 6.71 29.37
N PRO A 395 -0.19 7.39 28.64
CA PRO A 395 -1.50 6.83 28.33
C PRO A 395 -1.42 5.65 27.34
N SER A 396 -0.30 5.53 26.63
CA SER A 396 -0.08 4.56 25.57
C SER A 396 1.36 4.08 25.51
N THR A 397 1.53 2.80 25.21
CA THR A 397 2.80 2.14 24.94
C THR A 397 3.47 2.57 23.64
N VAL A 398 2.74 3.30 22.78
CA VAL A 398 3.23 3.77 21.47
C VAL A 398 3.49 5.28 21.49
N ALA A 399 3.44 5.94 22.65
CA ALA A 399 3.57 7.40 22.74
C ALA A 399 5.01 7.87 22.47
N THR A 400 6.00 7.25 23.12
CA THR A 400 7.42 7.61 22.94
C THR A 400 8.31 6.39 22.83
N ALA A 401 9.43 6.55 22.13
CA ALA A 401 10.36 5.44 21.89
C ALA A 401 11.79 5.97 21.63
N GLU A 402 12.77 5.12 21.85
CA GLU A 402 14.14 5.31 21.36
C GLU A 402 14.32 4.82 19.93
N GLU A 403 15.48 5.09 19.32
CA GLU A 403 15.79 4.70 17.94
C GLU A 403 15.59 3.20 17.70
N ASN A 404 15.95 2.36 18.64
CA ASN A 404 15.90 0.91 18.52
C ASN A 404 14.54 0.28 18.82
N SER A 405 13.54 1.05 19.22
CA SER A 405 12.24 0.54 19.63
C SER A 405 11.34 0.15 18.47
N GLY A 406 10.69 -1.01 18.60
CA GLY A 406 9.74 -1.57 17.64
C GLY A 406 10.41 -2.23 16.43
N VAL A 407 9.92 -3.40 16.05
CA VAL A 407 10.37 -4.16 14.87
C VAL A 407 10.05 -3.39 13.60
N ARG A 408 10.96 -3.39 12.64
CA ARG A 408 10.77 -2.77 11.32
C ARG A 408 10.43 -3.81 10.27
N VAL A 409 9.64 -3.43 9.30
CA VAL A 409 9.30 -4.28 8.14
C VAL A 409 10.04 -3.75 6.91
N THR A 410 10.84 -4.61 6.29
CA THR A 410 11.68 -4.22 5.17
C THR A 410 11.37 -5.04 3.92
N LYS A 411 10.18 -4.88 3.38
CA LYS A 411 9.79 -5.57 2.14
C LYS A 411 10.62 -5.11 0.93
N ARG A 412 11.05 -3.85 0.90
CA ARG A 412 11.82 -3.23 -0.18
C ARG A 412 13.18 -2.78 0.35
N SER A 413 13.98 -3.74 0.79
CA SER A 413 15.28 -3.47 1.37
C SER A 413 16.27 -2.93 0.33
N PRO A 414 17.06 -1.88 0.65
CA PRO A 414 18.11 -1.40 -0.22
C PRO A 414 19.23 -2.43 -0.34
N ARG A 415 19.92 -2.42 -1.48
CA ARG A 415 21.08 -3.28 -1.71
C ARG A 415 22.37 -2.58 -1.26
N PRO A 416 23.39 -3.35 -0.84
CA PRO A 416 24.60 -2.82 -0.22
C PRO A 416 25.64 -2.29 -1.22
N THR A 417 25.26 -1.87 -2.41
CA THR A 417 26.17 -1.27 -3.39
C THR A 417 25.61 0.05 -3.92
N GLN A 418 26.50 0.99 -4.30
CA GLN A 418 26.06 2.26 -4.88
C GLN A 418 25.27 2.10 -6.18
N GLU A 419 25.58 1.09 -6.96
CA GLU A 419 24.91 0.84 -8.21
C GLU A 419 23.48 0.32 -7.98
N GLU A 420 23.30 -0.52 -6.99
CA GLU A 420 22.01 -1.01 -6.56
C GLU A 420 21.17 0.07 -5.86
N PHE A 421 21.82 1.00 -5.17
CA PHE A 421 21.14 2.17 -4.60
C PHE A 421 20.59 3.13 -5.67
N LYS A 422 21.20 3.20 -6.84
CA LYS A 422 20.66 3.95 -7.97
C LYS A 422 19.36 3.36 -8.49
N ARG A 423 19.09 2.09 -8.21
CA ARG A 423 17.84 1.39 -8.58
C ARG A 423 16.78 1.37 -7.45
N LYS A 424 16.97 2.12 -6.39
CA LYS A 424 16.06 2.13 -5.24
C LYS A 424 14.59 2.44 -5.59
N GLY A 425 14.38 3.23 -6.64
CA GLY A 425 13.07 3.59 -7.14
C GLY A 425 12.50 2.64 -8.20
N ASP A 426 13.22 1.57 -8.57
CA ASP A 426 12.75 0.63 -9.59
C ASP A 426 11.60 -0.28 -9.14
N PRO A 427 11.55 -0.81 -7.88
CA PRO A 427 10.49 -1.72 -7.53
C PRO A 427 9.12 -1.08 -7.65
N ASP A 428 8.23 -1.71 -8.38
CA ASP A 428 6.82 -1.36 -8.41
C ASP A 428 6.19 -1.50 -7.02
N VAL A 429 5.21 -0.64 -6.70
CA VAL A 429 4.46 -0.73 -5.44
C VAL A 429 3.25 -1.63 -5.64
N PRO A 430 3.22 -2.83 -5.04
CA PRO A 430 2.06 -3.71 -5.14
C PRO A 430 0.83 -3.09 -4.48
N VAL A 431 -0.27 -2.96 -5.22
CA VAL A 431 -1.56 -2.46 -4.73
C VAL A 431 -2.53 -3.62 -4.48
N ILE A 432 -2.57 -4.59 -5.41
CA ILE A 432 -3.36 -5.81 -5.27
C ILE A 432 -2.50 -7.00 -5.68
N ARG A 433 -2.49 -8.03 -4.84
CA ARG A 433 -1.78 -9.28 -5.09
C ARG A 433 -2.70 -10.48 -4.99
N LEU A 434 -2.38 -11.53 -5.73
CA LEU A 434 -3.13 -12.79 -5.70
C LEU A 434 -3.25 -13.37 -4.28
N ALA A 435 -2.24 -13.17 -3.43
CA ALA A 435 -2.30 -13.58 -2.03
C ALA A 435 -3.51 -13.02 -1.28
N GLU A 436 -3.86 -11.75 -1.50
CA GLU A 436 -5.04 -11.11 -0.90
C GLU A 436 -6.32 -11.79 -1.34
N ILE A 437 -6.40 -12.18 -2.62
CA ILE A 437 -7.56 -12.88 -3.18
C ILE A 437 -7.77 -14.23 -2.48
N TYR A 438 -6.67 -14.96 -2.21
CA TYR A 438 -6.75 -16.21 -1.45
C TYR A 438 -7.21 -15.99 0.00
N TYR A 439 -6.75 -14.93 0.67
CA TYR A 439 -7.19 -14.61 2.03
C TYR A 439 -8.66 -14.22 2.08
N MET A 440 -9.13 -13.37 1.18
CA MET A 440 -10.55 -13.01 1.09
C MET A 440 -11.41 -14.26 0.84
N LEU A 441 -11.00 -15.13 -0.09
CA LEU A 441 -11.72 -16.38 -0.37
C LEU A 441 -11.77 -17.30 0.85
N ALA A 442 -10.64 -17.46 1.56
CA ALA A 442 -10.56 -18.29 2.75
C ALA A 442 -11.52 -17.79 3.83
N GLU A 443 -11.55 -16.50 4.10
CA GLU A 443 -12.45 -15.92 5.08
C GLU A 443 -13.91 -16.03 4.66
N CYS A 444 -14.24 -15.77 3.39
CA CYS A 444 -15.60 -15.95 2.89
C CYS A 444 -16.09 -17.39 3.08
N LYS A 445 -15.28 -18.39 2.79
CA LYS A 445 -15.61 -19.80 3.00
C LYS A 445 -15.80 -20.12 4.48
N MET A 446 -14.92 -19.62 5.34
CA MET A 446 -15.06 -19.79 6.79
C MET A 446 -16.36 -19.20 7.33
N ARG A 447 -16.73 -17.98 6.88
CA ARG A 447 -17.98 -17.30 7.26
C ARG A 447 -19.22 -18.02 6.74
N ALA A 448 -19.14 -18.68 5.59
CA ALA A 448 -20.18 -19.55 5.05
C ALA A 448 -20.28 -20.91 5.75
N GLY A 449 -19.45 -21.17 6.78
CA GLY A 449 -19.43 -22.44 7.51
C GLY A 449 -18.57 -23.54 6.87
N ASP A 450 -18.00 -23.30 5.69
CA ASP A 450 -17.04 -24.20 5.04
C ASP A 450 -15.62 -24.00 5.60
N LYS A 451 -15.42 -24.45 6.84
CA LYS A 451 -14.12 -24.34 7.51
C LYS A 451 -13.02 -25.11 6.77
N GLN A 452 -13.35 -26.25 6.16
CA GLN A 452 -12.39 -27.06 5.44
C GLN A 452 -11.97 -26.40 4.12
N GLY A 453 -12.89 -25.79 3.41
CA GLY A 453 -12.61 -25.00 2.20
C GLY A 453 -11.83 -23.73 2.52
N GLY A 454 -12.13 -23.06 3.63
CA GLY A 454 -11.37 -21.93 4.16
C GLY A 454 -9.91 -22.30 4.43
N CYS A 455 -9.68 -23.38 5.21
CA CYS A 455 -8.33 -23.88 5.47
C CYS A 455 -7.56 -24.29 4.21
N ARG A 456 -8.23 -24.91 3.23
CA ARG A 456 -7.58 -25.26 1.94
C ARG A 456 -7.15 -24.01 1.19
N SER A 457 -7.99 -23.01 1.12
CA SER A 457 -7.66 -21.74 0.47
C SER A 457 -6.49 -21.04 1.15
N ASP A 458 -6.44 -21.04 2.49
CA ASP A 458 -5.31 -20.50 3.26
C ASP A 458 -4.01 -21.31 3.06
N GLN A 459 -4.06 -22.61 2.80
CA GLN A 459 -2.88 -23.43 2.48
C GLN A 459 -2.13 -22.98 1.24
N TYR A 460 -2.79 -22.30 0.31
CA TYR A 460 -2.17 -21.69 -0.86
C TYR A 460 -1.75 -20.23 -0.63
N SER A 461 -1.98 -19.71 0.58
CA SER A 461 -1.53 -18.37 0.93
C SER A 461 0.00 -18.27 1.04
N PRO A 462 0.60 -17.10 0.84
CA PRO A 462 2.04 -16.91 1.00
C PRO A 462 2.56 -17.35 2.36
N GLN A 463 1.78 -17.19 3.43
CA GLN A 463 2.18 -17.66 4.76
C GLN A 463 2.36 -19.17 4.82
N ALA A 464 1.52 -19.93 4.12
CA ALA A 464 1.66 -21.38 4.03
C ALA A 464 2.82 -21.79 3.13
N LEU A 465 3.02 -21.10 2.03
CA LEU A 465 4.11 -21.35 1.07
C LEU A 465 5.48 -21.02 1.67
N PHE A 466 5.58 -19.96 2.45
CA PHE A 466 6.82 -19.51 3.09
C PHE A 466 7.16 -20.25 4.41
N ARG A 467 6.27 -21.10 4.89
CA ARG A 467 6.62 -22.03 5.97
C ARG A 467 7.52 -23.13 5.40
N ARG A 468 8.73 -23.31 5.94
CA ARG A 468 9.53 -24.49 5.62
C ARG A 468 8.65 -25.72 5.81
N ARG A 469 8.43 -26.50 4.76
CA ARG A 469 7.57 -27.68 4.75
C ARG A 469 7.91 -28.60 5.90
N SER A 470 7.20 -28.52 7.00
CA SER A 470 7.13 -29.58 8.02
C SER A 470 5.83 -30.32 7.76
N ARG A 471 5.96 -31.63 7.60
CA ARG A 471 4.94 -32.67 7.36
C ARG A 471 3.50 -32.24 7.70
N SER A 472 2.59 -32.58 6.79
CA SER A 472 1.14 -32.48 6.85
C SER A 472 0.57 -32.22 8.26
N ARG A 473 0.04 -31.02 8.47
CA ARG A 473 -0.89 -30.80 9.57
C ARG A 473 -2.31 -31.04 9.03
N SER A 474 -3.01 -31.97 9.66
CA SER A 474 -4.45 -32.04 9.58
C SER A 474 -5.06 -30.69 10.00
N CYS A 475 -6.11 -30.23 9.33
CA CYS A 475 -6.88 -29.03 9.68
C CYS A 475 -7.63 -29.13 11.02
N ASN A 476 -6.98 -29.66 12.04
CA ASN A 476 -7.57 -29.86 13.37
C ASN A 476 -7.36 -28.67 14.31
N GLY A 477 -7.12 -27.47 13.79
CA GLY A 477 -6.80 -26.30 14.59
C GLY A 477 -7.28 -24.96 14.01
N CYS A 478 -8.34 -24.92 13.20
CA CYS A 478 -9.07 -23.70 12.87
C CYS A 478 -10.24 -23.51 13.80
#